data_8d665c62837fdc3b88deade7950ffd56
#
_entry.id   8d665c62837fdc3b88deade7950ffd56
#
_cell.length_a   1.000
_cell.length_b   1.000
_cell.length_c   1.000
_cell.angle_alpha   90.00
_cell.angle_beta   90.00
_cell.angle_gamma   90.00
#
_symmetry.space_group_name_H-M   'P 1'
#
loop_
_entity.id
_entity.type
_entity.pdbx_description
1 polymer ?
#
loop_
_entity_poly.entity_id
_entity_poly.type
_entity_poly.pdbx_seq_one_letter_code
_entity_poly.pdbx_strand_id
1 'polypeptide(L)'
;ILDFNFMGGSIGQFVGEEFKICCQNAVDLNCPFISVASSGGARMQEGIVSLMQLPKTVAAVNLLDQHKIPYISVLTHPTTGGVSASFAMLGDIIIAEKGSMIGFAGKRVIEETIKEQLPEDFQTAEYLLEHGMIDMVVHRKELNQSLSKVLSFVKK
;
A
#
# COMPACT_ATOMS: atom_id res chain seq x y z
N ILE A 1 -9.27 -0.19 4.40
CA ILE A 1 -9.46 -0.14 2.95
C ILE A 1 -9.54 1.32 2.52
N LEU A 2 -8.75 1.72 1.54
CA LEU A 2 -8.88 3.00 0.85
C LEU A 2 -9.69 2.79 -0.44
N ASP A 3 -10.64 3.70 -0.71
CA ASP A 3 -11.45 3.69 -1.93
C ASP A 3 -11.10 4.90 -2.80
N PHE A 4 -10.62 4.67 -4.01
CA PHE A 4 -10.25 5.73 -4.95
C PHE A 4 -11.41 6.64 -5.34
N ASN A 5 -12.65 6.13 -5.32
CA ASN A 5 -13.85 6.93 -5.62
C ASN A 5 -14.12 8.01 -4.57
N PHE A 6 -13.57 7.87 -3.36
CA PHE A 6 -13.67 8.91 -2.34
C PHE A 6 -12.38 9.73 -2.29
N MET A 7 -12.42 10.94 -2.84
CA MET A 7 -11.29 11.89 -2.88
C MET A 7 -9.96 11.30 -3.39
N GLY A 8 -10.05 10.43 -4.42
CA GLY A 8 -8.87 9.75 -4.96
C GLY A 8 -8.20 8.76 -3.99
N GLY A 9 -8.92 8.24 -3.00
CA GLY A 9 -8.36 7.39 -1.94
C GLY A 9 -7.27 8.09 -1.12
N SER A 10 -7.23 9.43 -1.16
CA SER A 10 -6.11 10.21 -0.63
C SER A 10 -6.01 10.15 0.89
N ILE A 11 -4.77 10.07 1.38
CA ILE A 11 -4.48 10.06 2.81
C ILE A 11 -4.55 11.48 3.40
N GLY A 12 -5.34 11.66 4.45
CA GLY A 12 -5.41 12.86 5.27
C GLY A 12 -5.35 12.48 6.75
N GLN A 13 -5.53 13.47 7.63
CA GLN A 13 -5.40 13.30 9.09
C GLN A 13 -6.26 12.13 9.61
N PHE A 14 -7.51 12.04 9.18
CA PHE A 14 -8.42 10.98 9.59
C PHE A 14 -7.88 9.59 9.20
N VAL A 15 -7.46 9.43 7.94
CA VAL A 15 -6.95 8.15 7.44
C VAL A 15 -5.71 7.71 8.21
N GLY A 16 -4.79 8.64 8.48
CA GLY A 16 -3.57 8.32 9.23
C GLY A 16 -3.86 7.93 10.68
N GLU A 17 -4.86 8.54 11.33
CA GLU A 17 -5.25 8.17 12.69
C GLU A 17 -5.94 6.81 12.72
N GLU A 18 -6.90 6.58 11.82
CA GLU A 18 -7.60 5.28 11.72
C GLU A 18 -6.63 4.14 11.40
N PHE A 19 -5.66 4.36 10.51
CA PHE A 19 -4.64 3.37 10.23
C PHE A 19 -3.86 2.98 11.49
N LYS A 20 -3.43 3.98 12.27
CA LYS A 20 -2.74 3.75 13.56
C LYS A 20 -3.62 2.98 14.56
N ILE A 21 -4.89 3.37 14.69
CA ILE A 21 -5.85 2.70 15.57
C ILE A 21 -6.05 1.24 15.14
N CYS A 22 -6.18 0.98 13.84
CA CYS A 22 -6.31 -0.37 13.31
C CYS A 22 -5.06 -1.23 13.58
N CYS A 23 -3.86 -0.67 13.45
CA CYS A 23 -2.63 -1.37 13.82
C CYS A 23 -2.58 -1.71 15.31
N GLN A 24 -2.96 -0.76 16.18
CA GLN A 24 -3.03 -1.01 17.61
C GLN A 24 -4.05 -2.12 17.93
N ASN A 25 -5.23 -2.09 17.33
CA ASN A 25 -6.24 -3.14 17.50
C ASN A 25 -5.73 -4.52 17.05
N ALA A 26 -4.95 -4.58 15.96
CA ALA A 26 -4.35 -5.84 15.51
C ALA A 26 -3.35 -6.40 16.55
N VAL A 27 -2.58 -5.52 17.20
CA VAL A 27 -1.70 -5.89 18.32
C VAL A 27 -2.52 -6.41 19.51
N ASP A 28 -3.54 -5.66 19.94
CA ASP A 28 -4.35 -6.00 21.11
C ASP A 28 -5.13 -7.32 20.91
N LEU A 29 -5.57 -7.58 19.68
CA LEU A 29 -6.27 -8.81 19.29
C LEU A 29 -5.32 -9.96 18.90
N ASN A 30 -4.01 -9.70 18.83
CA ASN A 30 -2.98 -10.65 18.37
C ASN A 30 -3.37 -11.32 17.04
N CYS A 31 -3.77 -10.52 16.04
CA CYS A 31 -4.20 -11.01 14.74
C CYS A 31 -3.46 -10.31 13.59
N PRO A 32 -3.25 -10.97 12.42
CA PRO A 32 -2.65 -10.35 11.26
C PRO A 32 -3.41 -9.09 10.81
N PHE A 33 -2.65 -8.08 10.39
CA PHE A 33 -3.20 -6.85 9.84
C PHE A 33 -3.20 -6.88 8.31
N ILE A 34 -4.31 -6.49 7.68
CA ILE A 34 -4.43 -6.41 6.23
C ILE A 34 -4.84 -5.00 5.84
N SER A 35 -4.05 -4.33 5.02
CA SER A 35 -4.46 -3.09 4.35
C SER A 35 -4.79 -3.34 2.88
N VAL A 36 -5.79 -2.62 2.35
CA VAL A 36 -6.10 -2.60 0.92
C VAL A 36 -6.02 -1.15 0.46
N ALA A 37 -5.07 -0.86 -0.42
CA ALA A 37 -4.79 0.48 -0.89
C ALA A 37 -5.26 0.67 -2.34
N SER A 38 -6.03 1.77 -2.54
CA SER A 38 -6.31 2.35 -3.85
C SER A 38 -6.27 3.86 -3.67
N SER A 39 -5.17 4.51 -4.09
CA SER A 39 -4.89 5.89 -3.68
C SER A 39 -3.99 6.65 -4.65
N GLY A 40 -4.31 7.93 -4.84
CA GLY A 40 -3.44 8.90 -5.51
C GLY A 40 -2.37 9.53 -4.60
N GLY A 41 -2.33 9.20 -3.29
CA GLY A 41 -1.32 9.71 -2.36
C GLY A 41 -1.84 10.66 -1.29
N ALA A 42 -1.02 11.62 -0.87
CA ALA A 42 -1.37 12.57 0.18
C ALA A 42 -2.41 13.61 -0.30
N ARG A 43 -3.38 13.92 0.57
CA ARG A 43 -4.48 14.85 0.27
C ARG A 43 -4.00 16.29 0.25
N MET A 44 -4.05 16.94 -0.91
CA MET A 44 -3.58 18.32 -1.07
C MET A 44 -4.40 19.33 -0.25
N GLN A 45 -5.69 19.08 -0.06
CA GLN A 45 -6.60 19.95 0.68
C GLN A 45 -6.23 20.12 2.16
N GLU A 46 -5.50 19.16 2.72
CA GLU A 46 -5.01 19.21 4.10
C GLU A 46 -3.55 19.70 4.22
N GLY A 47 -2.92 20.06 3.10
CA GLY A 47 -1.57 20.61 3.08
C GLY A 47 -0.53 19.72 3.79
N ILE A 48 0.30 20.35 4.64
CA ILE A 48 1.36 19.67 5.38
C ILE A 48 0.82 18.58 6.33
N VAL A 49 -0.41 18.72 6.82
CA VAL A 49 -1.03 17.74 7.73
C VAL A 49 -1.16 16.37 7.05
N SER A 50 -1.52 16.35 5.77
CA SER A 50 -1.59 15.09 5.00
C SER A 50 -0.22 14.44 4.82
N LEU A 51 0.83 15.22 4.62
CA LEU A 51 2.21 14.70 4.53
C LEU A 51 2.68 14.10 5.86
N MET A 52 2.27 14.70 6.99
CA MET A 52 2.61 14.17 8.32
C MET A 52 1.92 12.84 8.65
N GLN A 53 0.96 12.40 7.83
CA GLN A 53 0.39 11.06 8.00
C GLN A 53 1.34 9.94 7.50
N LEU A 54 2.27 10.25 6.60
CA LEU A 54 3.25 9.26 6.12
C LEU A 54 4.11 8.72 7.27
N PRO A 55 4.85 9.56 8.03
CA PRO A 55 5.61 9.06 9.17
C PRO A 55 4.72 8.44 10.26
N LYS A 56 3.48 8.93 10.45
CA LYS A 56 2.53 8.32 11.39
C LYS A 56 2.19 6.88 11.03
N THR A 57 1.86 6.62 9.77
CA THR A 57 1.53 5.27 9.30
C THR A 57 2.75 4.34 9.32
N VAL A 58 3.94 4.85 8.98
CA VAL A 58 5.20 4.10 9.10
C VAL A 58 5.47 3.70 10.55
N ALA A 59 5.27 4.63 11.51
CA ALA A 59 5.40 4.32 12.93
C ALA A 59 4.39 3.25 13.41
N ALA A 60 3.17 3.27 12.87
CA ALA A 60 2.15 2.26 13.17
C ALA A 60 2.52 0.87 12.60
N VAL A 61 3.12 0.80 11.40
CA VAL A 61 3.66 -0.46 10.86
C VAL A 61 4.80 -0.98 11.72
N ASN A 62 5.70 -0.10 12.17
CA ASN A 62 6.79 -0.50 13.09
C ASN A 62 6.24 -1.07 14.41
N LEU A 63 5.09 -0.59 14.90
CA LEU A 63 4.42 -1.17 16.06
C LEU A 63 4.00 -2.63 15.81
N LEU A 64 3.48 -2.94 14.62
CA LEU A 64 3.15 -4.33 14.24
C LEU A 64 4.40 -5.22 14.27
N ASP A 65 5.52 -4.77 13.68
CA ASP A 65 6.77 -5.53 13.67
C ASP A 65 7.31 -5.78 15.09
N GLN A 66 7.30 -4.78 15.96
CA GLN A 66 7.74 -4.92 17.36
C GLN A 66 6.95 -6.00 18.11
N HIS A 67 5.65 -6.17 17.80
CA HIS A 67 4.78 -7.17 18.39
C HIS A 67 4.68 -8.46 17.58
N LYS A 68 5.45 -8.55 16.48
CA LYS A 68 5.45 -9.73 15.58
C LYS A 68 4.06 -10.03 14.99
N ILE A 69 3.30 -9.00 14.71
CA ILE A 69 2.00 -9.08 14.05
C ILE A 69 2.24 -9.03 12.54
N PRO A 70 1.88 -10.08 11.78
CA PRO A 70 2.06 -10.10 10.33
C PRO A 70 1.24 -8.99 9.66
N TYR A 71 1.89 -8.24 8.77
CA TYR A 71 1.26 -7.20 7.97
C TYR A 71 1.21 -7.61 6.48
N ILE A 72 0.00 -7.75 5.94
CA ILE A 72 -0.25 -8.04 4.54
C ILE A 72 -0.75 -6.78 3.85
N SER A 73 -0.01 -6.30 2.85
CA SER A 73 -0.41 -5.14 2.05
C SER A 73 -0.98 -5.59 0.71
N VAL A 74 -2.19 -5.14 0.39
CA VAL A 74 -2.86 -5.40 -0.88
C VAL A 74 -2.90 -4.09 -1.67
N LEU A 75 -2.25 -4.07 -2.82
CA LEU A 75 -2.12 -2.90 -3.69
C LEU A 75 -3.08 -3.06 -4.87
N THR A 76 -4.04 -2.15 -5.00
CA THR A 76 -4.98 -2.14 -6.12
C THR A 76 -4.77 -0.90 -7.01
N HIS A 77 -5.49 -0.82 -8.11
CA HIS A 77 -5.35 0.27 -9.07
C HIS A 77 -6.11 1.56 -8.64
N PRO A 78 -5.42 2.72 -8.65
CA PRO A 78 -3.97 2.91 -8.58
C PRO A 78 -3.48 2.95 -7.12
N THR A 79 -2.21 2.67 -6.87
CA THR A 79 -1.57 2.92 -5.56
C THR A 79 -0.30 3.75 -5.78
N THR A 80 -0.39 5.06 -5.51
CA THR A 80 0.66 6.02 -5.90
C THR A 80 0.99 7.03 -4.80
N GLY A 81 1.98 7.85 -5.05
CA GLY A 81 2.36 9.00 -4.22
C GLY A 81 2.74 8.63 -2.80
N GLY A 82 2.28 9.41 -1.83
CA GLY A 82 2.60 9.23 -0.42
C GLY A 82 2.13 7.91 0.18
N VAL A 83 1.11 7.25 -0.39
CA VAL A 83 0.63 5.96 0.08
C VAL A 83 1.62 4.85 -0.28
N SER A 84 2.09 4.80 -1.54
CA SER A 84 3.14 3.85 -1.92
C SER A 84 4.48 4.14 -1.21
N ALA A 85 4.82 5.42 -1.00
CA ALA A 85 6.03 5.82 -0.29
C ALA A 85 5.95 5.67 1.25
N SER A 86 4.88 5.07 1.77
CA SER A 86 4.71 4.84 3.21
C SER A 86 4.22 3.41 3.48
N PHE A 87 3.12 3.24 4.17
CA PHE A 87 2.66 1.93 4.66
C PHE A 87 2.42 0.89 3.55
N ALA A 88 2.01 1.30 2.34
CA ALA A 88 1.60 0.36 1.31
C ALA A 88 2.73 -0.56 0.84
N MET A 89 3.97 -0.08 0.84
CA MET A 89 5.17 -0.86 0.46
C MET A 89 5.95 -1.43 1.66
N LEU A 90 5.34 -1.44 2.84
CA LEU A 90 5.97 -1.92 4.08
C LEU A 90 5.34 -3.22 4.62
N GLY A 91 4.54 -3.91 3.82
CA GLY A 91 3.98 -5.22 4.20
C GLY A 91 5.07 -6.29 4.31
N ASP A 92 4.91 -7.22 5.25
CA ASP A 92 5.70 -8.46 5.28
C ASP A 92 5.40 -9.32 4.04
N ILE A 93 4.18 -9.21 3.52
CA ILE A 93 3.74 -9.79 2.25
C ILE A 93 2.99 -8.73 1.47
N ILE A 94 3.45 -8.45 0.26
CA ILE A 94 2.86 -7.44 -0.62
C ILE A 94 2.21 -8.13 -1.82
N ILE A 95 0.89 -8.00 -1.92
CA ILE A 95 0.08 -8.59 -2.98
C ILE A 95 -0.45 -7.46 -3.85
N ALA A 96 -0.20 -7.51 -5.15
CA ALA A 96 -0.77 -6.55 -6.09
C ALA A 96 -1.89 -7.16 -6.94
N GLU A 97 -2.88 -6.35 -7.23
CA GLU A 97 -3.92 -6.73 -8.21
C GLU A 97 -3.33 -6.69 -9.61
N LYS A 98 -3.63 -7.71 -10.41
CA LYS A 98 -3.18 -7.84 -11.80
C LYS A 98 -3.47 -6.58 -12.62
N GLY A 99 -2.45 -6.06 -13.30
CA GLY A 99 -2.54 -4.87 -14.15
C GLY A 99 -2.70 -3.56 -13.40
N SER A 100 -2.58 -3.54 -12.07
CA SER A 100 -2.64 -2.30 -11.29
C SER A 100 -1.40 -1.44 -11.49
N MET A 101 -1.60 -0.11 -11.49
CA MET A 101 -0.52 0.86 -11.50
C MET A 101 -0.09 1.16 -10.07
N ILE A 102 1.18 0.94 -9.79
CA ILE A 102 1.76 1.12 -8.45
C ILE A 102 3.10 1.85 -8.61
N GLY A 103 3.21 3.02 -8.00
CA GLY A 103 4.44 3.80 -8.11
C GLY A 103 4.38 5.08 -7.27
N PHE A 104 5.49 5.80 -7.17
CA PHE A 104 5.51 7.07 -6.45
C PHE A 104 5.09 8.23 -7.34
N ALA A 105 5.93 8.61 -8.28
CA ALA A 105 5.64 9.66 -9.26
C ALA A 105 5.05 9.05 -10.54
N GLY A 106 4.21 9.82 -11.24
CA GLY A 106 3.68 9.39 -12.53
C GLY A 106 4.80 9.22 -13.56
N LYS A 107 4.66 8.24 -14.47
CA LYS A 107 5.61 7.91 -15.53
C LYS A 107 6.10 9.15 -16.29
N ARG A 108 5.16 10.01 -16.73
CA ARG A 108 5.49 11.26 -17.45
C ARG A 108 6.42 12.18 -16.66
N VAL A 109 6.18 12.35 -15.37
CA VAL A 109 7.01 13.22 -14.50
C VAL A 109 8.43 12.66 -14.40
N ILE A 110 8.55 11.34 -14.30
CA ILE A 110 9.86 10.68 -14.25
C ILE A 110 10.59 10.87 -15.58
N GLU A 111 9.95 10.58 -16.72
CA GLU A 111 10.53 10.73 -18.07
C GLU A 111 11.00 12.18 -18.34
N GLU A 112 10.20 13.17 -17.97
CA GLU A 112 10.57 14.59 -18.10
C GLU A 112 11.76 14.97 -17.20
N THR A 113 11.92 14.29 -16.05
CA THR A 113 13.01 14.57 -15.11
C THR A 113 14.33 13.92 -15.53
N ILE A 114 14.29 12.63 -15.88
CA ILE A 114 15.51 11.89 -16.28
C ILE A 114 15.85 12.03 -17.77
N LYS A 115 14.91 12.55 -18.57
CA LYS A 115 15.01 12.73 -20.03
C LYS A 115 15.23 11.41 -20.79
N GLU A 116 14.67 10.32 -20.27
CA GLU A 116 14.71 8.99 -20.88
C GLU A 116 13.30 8.44 -20.99
N GLN A 117 13.06 7.59 -21.99
CA GLN A 117 11.79 6.87 -22.13
C GLN A 117 11.79 5.66 -21.22
N LEU A 118 10.73 5.51 -20.46
CA LEU A 118 10.53 4.35 -19.59
C LEU A 118 9.81 3.22 -20.35
N PRO A 119 10.01 1.96 -19.96
CA PRO A 119 9.28 0.81 -20.51
C PRO A 119 7.76 1.05 -20.51
N GLU A 120 7.04 0.42 -21.45
CA GLU A 120 5.58 0.58 -21.54
C GLU A 120 4.87 0.07 -20.29
N ASP A 121 5.35 -1.02 -19.73
CA ASP A 121 4.84 -1.69 -18.55
C ASP A 121 5.38 -1.12 -17.22
N PHE A 122 6.19 -0.06 -17.29
CA PHE A 122 6.74 0.59 -16.09
C PHE A 122 5.65 0.93 -15.07
N GLN A 123 5.87 0.58 -13.80
CA GLN A 123 4.94 0.74 -12.68
C GLN A 123 3.68 -0.14 -12.75
N THR A 124 3.61 -1.14 -13.62
CA THR A 124 2.57 -2.17 -13.50
C THR A 124 2.89 -3.16 -12.37
N ALA A 125 1.88 -3.84 -11.85
CA ALA A 125 2.07 -4.90 -10.85
C ALA A 125 3.03 -5.98 -11.34
N GLU A 126 2.93 -6.35 -12.61
CA GLU A 126 3.78 -7.34 -13.26
C GLU A 126 5.24 -6.89 -13.30
N TYR A 127 5.47 -5.63 -13.68
CA TYR A 127 6.80 -5.03 -13.67
C TYR A 127 7.42 -5.04 -12.26
N LEU A 128 6.65 -4.68 -11.24
CA LEU A 128 7.11 -4.67 -9.85
C LEU A 128 7.46 -6.08 -9.36
N LEU A 129 6.70 -7.09 -9.76
CA LEU A 129 6.97 -8.48 -9.42
C LEU A 129 8.30 -8.96 -10.04
N GLU A 130 8.52 -8.68 -11.31
CA GLU A 130 9.77 -9.03 -12.02
C GLU A 130 11.00 -8.37 -11.41
N HIS A 131 10.83 -7.17 -10.84
CA HIS A 131 11.90 -6.43 -10.17
C HIS A 131 11.99 -6.71 -8.65
N GLY A 132 11.24 -7.67 -8.13
CA GLY A 132 11.31 -8.08 -6.73
C GLY A 132 10.80 -7.05 -5.73
N MET A 133 9.96 -6.12 -6.16
CA MET A 133 9.39 -5.08 -5.30
C MET A 133 8.11 -5.53 -4.57
N ILE A 134 7.47 -6.58 -5.06
CA ILE A 134 6.27 -7.19 -4.47
C ILE A 134 6.38 -8.72 -4.56
N ASP A 135 5.56 -9.42 -3.78
CA ASP A 135 5.65 -10.88 -3.64
C ASP A 135 4.69 -11.63 -4.57
N MET A 136 3.54 -11.05 -4.87
CA MET A 136 2.49 -11.73 -5.66
C MET A 136 1.70 -10.75 -6.53
N VAL A 137 1.34 -11.21 -7.73
CA VAL A 137 0.31 -10.58 -8.57
C VAL A 137 -0.88 -11.52 -8.66
N VAL A 138 -2.07 -11.03 -8.30
CA VAL A 138 -3.29 -11.85 -8.18
C VAL A 138 -4.45 -11.16 -8.88
N HIS A 139 -5.26 -11.93 -9.62
CA HIS A 139 -6.51 -11.41 -10.19
C HIS A 139 -7.53 -11.16 -9.07
N ARG A 140 -8.29 -10.04 -9.14
CA ARG A 140 -9.27 -9.64 -8.11
C ARG A 140 -10.20 -10.77 -7.65
N LYS A 141 -10.66 -11.61 -8.59
CA LYS A 141 -11.54 -12.75 -8.28
C LYS A 141 -10.88 -13.83 -7.41
N GLU A 142 -9.56 -13.91 -7.43
CA GLU A 142 -8.76 -14.89 -6.71
C GLU A 142 -8.17 -14.34 -5.41
N LEU A 143 -8.31 -13.02 -5.19
CA LEU A 143 -7.70 -12.33 -4.06
C LEU A 143 -8.13 -12.93 -2.71
N ASN A 144 -9.42 -13.24 -2.54
CA ASN A 144 -9.92 -13.84 -1.29
C ASN A 144 -9.28 -15.21 -1.02
N GLN A 145 -9.19 -16.05 -2.05
CA GLN A 145 -8.55 -17.37 -1.93
C GLN A 145 -7.06 -17.24 -1.61
N SER A 146 -6.37 -16.32 -2.27
CA SER A 146 -4.94 -16.05 -2.06
C SER A 146 -4.68 -15.53 -0.64
N LEU A 147 -5.47 -14.57 -0.16
CA LEU A 147 -5.39 -14.07 1.20
C LEU A 147 -5.65 -15.17 2.24
N SER A 148 -6.68 -16.01 2.02
CA SER A 148 -6.96 -17.14 2.91
C SER A 148 -5.79 -18.11 3.00
N LYS A 149 -5.14 -18.39 1.88
CA LYS A 149 -3.96 -19.24 1.81
C LYS A 149 -2.78 -18.61 2.56
N VAL A 150 -2.48 -17.32 2.31
CA VAL A 150 -1.42 -16.59 3.01
C VAL A 150 -1.67 -16.59 4.52
N LEU A 151 -2.88 -16.26 4.94
CA LEU A 151 -3.25 -16.25 6.37
C LEU A 151 -3.09 -17.63 7.03
N SER A 152 -3.29 -18.72 6.31
CA SER A 152 -3.09 -20.08 6.85
C SER A 152 -1.63 -20.37 7.19
N PHE A 153 -0.66 -19.69 6.58
CA PHE A 153 0.76 -19.82 6.88
C PHE A 153 1.24 -18.88 7.99
N VAL A 154 0.65 -17.70 8.09
CA VAL A 154 1.09 -16.67 9.06
C VAL A 154 0.31 -16.70 10.38
N LYS A 155 -0.81 -17.41 10.43
CA LYS A 155 -1.59 -17.57 11.67
C LYS A 155 -0.90 -18.60 12.57
N LYS A 156 -0.41 -18.13 13.71
CA LYS A 156 0.08 -18.98 14.81
C LYS A 156 -1.08 -19.50 15.64
#